data_d4090ffb1b74fcda845937314bd851ef
#
_entry.id   d4090ffb1b74fcda845937314bd851ef
#
_cell.length_a   1.000
_cell.length_b   1.000
_cell.length_c   1.000
_cell.angle_alpha   90.00
_cell.angle_beta   90.00
_cell.angle_gamma   90.00
#
_symmetry.space_group_name_H-M   'P 1'
#
loop_
_entity.id
_entity.type
_entity.pdbx_description
1 polymer ?
#
loop_
_entity_poly.entity_id
_entity_poly.type
_entity_poly.pdbx_seq_one_letter_code
_entity_poly.pdbx_strand_id
1 'polypeptide(L)'
;MWERRLLVLIISLSILIVISVIAIPSASAAETPFNKVYSLNWCGYVATDTASGLKPFTEVSASWTVLPVTSVRAPAYSATWVGIGGFPVPANMIQAGTGQFVTTMGLQYFAWFEIIPAPYFFMSNVSPGDTVRVTISKVYDKLTLWRITITITPPTGVARTFNKDVYFASTEATTCTAEFVVERPYNLFNILVPPRLANFGTTTFTQCAANHVGLSKLTSTSLTMTSFGLSPPIGRTLAAPSTLSGDSFKVTYIASR
;
A
#
# COMPACT_ATOMS: atom_id res chain seq x y z
N MET A 1 5.36 -47.21 2.10
CA MET A 1 4.44 -46.15 2.50
C MET A 1 5.10 -44.82 2.19
N TRP A 2 4.73 -44.21 1.08
CA TRP A 2 5.27 -42.92 0.64
C TRP A 2 4.27 -41.84 0.99
N GLU A 3 4.59 -41.02 1.98
CA GLU A 3 3.85 -39.80 2.26
C GLU A 3 4.15 -38.76 1.18
N ARG A 4 3.20 -38.50 0.31
CA ARG A 4 3.21 -37.35 -0.61
C ARG A 4 2.95 -36.09 0.17
N ARG A 5 3.99 -35.34 0.51
CA ARG A 5 3.84 -33.95 0.96
C ARG A 5 3.45 -33.12 -0.25
N LEU A 6 2.20 -32.70 -0.26
CA LEU A 6 1.68 -31.75 -1.25
C LEU A 6 2.25 -30.38 -0.92
N LEU A 7 3.30 -29.99 -1.64
CA LEU A 7 3.87 -28.65 -1.58
C LEU A 7 2.92 -27.74 -2.35
N VAL A 8 2.08 -26.97 -1.63
CA VAL A 8 1.26 -25.92 -2.24
C VAL A 8 2.18 -24.74 -2.56
N LEU A 9 2.66 -24.71 -3.78
CA LEU A 9 3.41 -23.59 -4.32
C LEU A 9 2.41 -22.46 -4.61
N ILE A 10 2.22 -21.53 -3.68
CA ILE A 10 1.47 -20.30 -3.93
C ILE A 10 2.43 -19.35 -4.66
N ILE A 11 2.39 -19.39 -5.99
CA ILE A 11 3.11 -18.43 -6.81
C ILE A 11 2.24 -17.17 -6.86
N SER A 12 2.59 -16.16 -6.07
CA SER A 12 2.02 -14.82 -6.22
C SER A 12 2.76 -14.14 -7.38
N LEU A 13 2.21 -14.26 -8.57
CA LEU A 13 2.69 -13.55 -9.75
C LEU A 13 1.91 -12.22 -9.82
N SER A 14 2.52 -11.14 -9.37
CA SER A 14 1.97 -9.78 -9.52
C SER A 14 1.96 -9.41 -10.99
N ILE A 15 0.78 -9.25 -11.57
CA ILE A 15 0.62 -8.88 -12.98
C ILE A 15 0.74 -7.39 -13.17
N LEU A 16 1.53 -7.08 -14.16
CA LEU A 16 1.66 -5.81 -14.83
C LEU A 16 0.32 -5.39 -15.47
N ILE A 17 -0.46 -4.55 -14.81
CA ILE A 17 -1.57 -3.85 -15.46
C ILE A 17 -1.07 -2.49 -15.90
N VAL A 18 -0.94 -2.29 -17.19
CA VAL A 18 -0.67 -1.00 -17.80
C VAL A 18 -1.81 -0.05 -17.45
N ILE A 19 -1.56 0.89 -16.54
CA ILE A 19 -2.48 1.99 -16.27
C ILE A 19 -2.26 3.01 -17.38
N SER A 20 -3.19 3.08 -18.33
CA SER A 20 -3.20 4.14 -19.33
C SER A 20 -3.55 5.46 -18.63
N VAL A 21 -2.55 6.27 -18.37
CA VAL A 21 -2.73 7.64 -17.85
C VAL A 21 -3.11 8.54 -19.02
N ILE A 22 -4.38 8.89 -19.12
CA ILE A 22 -4.83 9.96 -20.02
C ILE A 22 -5.02 11.20 -19.17
N ALA A 23 -4.09 12.15 -19.27
CA ALA A 23 -4.23 13.49 -18.69
C ALA A 23 -5.17 14.32 -19.55
N ILE A 24 -6.29 14.78 -18.99
CA ILE A 24 -7.18 15.75 -19.63
C ILE A 24 -6.90 17.12 -18.97
N PRO A 25 -6.48 18.16 -19.73
CA PRO A 25 -6.33 19.48 -19.16
C PRO A 25 -7.70 20.13 -18.97
N SER A 26 -8.08 20.45 -17.73
CA SER A 26 -9.20 21.31 -17.41
C SER A 26 -8.66 22.68 -17.02
N ALA A 27 -9.00 23.72 -17.81
CA ALA A 27 -8.67 25.09 -17.53
C ALA A 27 -9.68 25.69 -16.54
N SER A 28 -9.25 25.98 -15.31
CA SER A 28 -9.76 27.05 -14.45
C SER A 28 -8.89 27.24 -13.21
N ALA A 29 -8.43 28.49 -13.04
CA ALA A 29 -7.92 29.18 -11.84
C ALA A 29 -7.23 28.36 -10.73
N ALA A 30 -5.90 28.49 -10.64
CA ALA A 30 -5.06 28.56 -9.44
C ALA A 30 -5.39 27.62 -8.27
N GLU A 31 -5.50 26.33 -8.53
CA GLU A 31 -5.19 25.27 -7.57
C GLU A 31 -4.11 24.40 -8.20
N THR A 32 -3.04 24.08 -7.44
CA THR A 32 -2.05 23.12 -7.91
C THR A 32 -2.80 21.85 -8.34
N PRO A 33 -2.62 21.36 -9.58
CA PRO A 33 -3.43 20.24 -10.05
C PRO A 33 -3.06 19.02 -9.22
N PHE A 34 -3.90 18.66 -8.26
CA PHE A 34 -3.87 17.33 -7.67
C PHE A 34 -4.21 16.35 -8.80
N ASN A 35 -3.19 15.74 -9.38
CA ASN A 35 -3.39 14.68 -10.35
C ASN A 35 -4.15 13.55 -9.67
N LYS A 36 -5.43 13.44 -9.98
CA LYS A 36 -6.27 12.36 -9.48
C LYS A 36 -6.19 11.19 -10.45
N VAL A 37 -5.78 10.05 -9.96
CA VAL A 37 -5.69 8.80 -10.73
C VAL A 37 -6.69 7.78 -10.17
N TYR A 38 -7.26 6.97 -11.05
CA TYR A 38 -8.14 5.87 -10.66
C TYR A 38 -7.38 4.54 -10.75
N SER A 39 -7.52 3.71 -9.72
CA SER A 39 -6.86 2.41 -9.62
C SER A 39 -7.87 1.32 -9.31
N LEU A 40 -7.61 0.10 -9.78
CA LEU A 40 -8.42 -1.08 -9.48
C LEU A 40 -8.28 -1.54 -8.02
N ASN A 41 -7.12 -1.30 -7.43
CA ASN A 41 -6.75 -1.91 -6.16
C ASN A 41 -6.09 -0.97 -5.15
N TRP A 42 -5.60 0.20 -5.55
CA TRP A 42 -4.91 1.15 -4.67
C TRP A 42 -5.75 2.38 -4.38
N CYS A 43 -5.71 2.83 -3.14
CA CYS A 43 -6.32 4.09 -2.68
C CYS A 43 -5.39 4.77 -1.68
N GLY A 44 -5.06 6.04 -1.92
CA GLY A 44 -4.16 6.81 -1.06
C GLY A 44 -3.34 7.82 -1.84
N TYR A 45 -2.05 7.88 -1.57
CA TYR A 45 -1.14 8.83 -2.21
C TYR A 45 0.14 8.17 -2.69
N VAL A 46 0.62 8.65 -3.84
CA VAL A 46 1.96 8.38 -4.36
C VAL A 46 2.72 9.69 -4.39
N ALA A 47 3.84 9.76 -3.69
CA ALA A 47 4.73 10.90 -3.71
C ALA A 47 5.82 10.71 -4.76
N THR A 48 6.22 11.84 -5.39
CA THR A 48 7.37 11.96 -6.29
C THR A 48 8.20 13.17 -5.86
N ASP A 49 9.52 13.08 -5.97
CA ASP A 49 10.38 14.26 -5.80
C ASP A 49 10.68 14.89 -7.16
N THR A 50 9.78 15.76 -7.62
CA THR A 50 9.96 16.50 -8.88
C THR A 50 10.67 17.83 -8.70
N ALA A 51 10.77 18.35 -7.48
CA ALA A 51 11.35 19.67 -7.20
C ALA A 51 12.87 19.69 -7.45
N SER A 52 13.53 18.54 -7.38
CA SER A 52 14.97 18.37 -7.56
C SER A 52 15.35 17.39 -8.68
N GLY A 53 14.39 17.07 -9.57
CA GLY A 53 14.61 16.17 -10.71
C GLY A 53 14.61 14.70 -10.32
N LEU A 54 13.43 14.10 -10.00
CA LEU A 54 13.20 12.67 -9.75
C LEU A 54 14.30 12.00 -8.91
N LYS A 55 14.58 12.56 -7.73
CA LYS A 55 15.52 11.90 -6.80
C LYS A 55 14.92 10.60 -6.26
N PRO A 56 15.75 9.55 -6.17
CA PRO A 56 15.29 8.29 -5.60
C PRO A 56 14.92 8.46 -4.12
N PHE A 57 13.84 7.82 -3.72
CA PHE A 57 13.52 7.66 -2.30
C PHE A 57 14.38 6.54 -1.71
N THR A 58 14.95 6.83 -0.55
CA THR A 58 15.76 5.89 0.25
C THR A 58 15.11 5.58 1.58
N GLU A 59 14.00 6.27 1.90
CA GLU A 59 13.20 6.04 3.10
C GLU A 59 11.74 6.41 2.84
N VAL A 60 10.82 5.61 3.41
CA VAL A 60 9.39 5.92 3.53
C VAL A 60 8.90 5.49 4.89
N SER A 61 8.02 6.28 5.50
CA SER A 61 7.39 5.92 6.77
C SER A 61 6.00 6.52 6.93
N ALA A 62 5.12 5.79 7.63
CA ALA A 62 3.84 6.29 8.13
C ALA A 62 3.37 5.50 9.36
N SER A 63 2.33 6.02 10.00
CA SER A 63 1.64 5.34 11.10
C SER A 63 0.13 5.31 10.84
N TRP A 64 -0.52 4.26 11.33
CA TRP A 64 -1.99 4.12 11.33
C TRP A 64 -2.45 3.24 12.48
N THR A 65 -3.74 3.30 12.81
CA THR A 65 -4.38 2.35 13.73
C THR A 65 -5.04 1.25 12.93
N VAL A 66 -4.82 0.00 13.32
CA VAL A 66 -5.53 -1.17 12.77
C VAL A 66 -6.99 -1.08 13.19
N LEU A 67 -7.89 -1.05 12.22
CA LEU A 67 -9.33 -0.95 12.48
C LEU A 67 -10.00 -2.33 12.37
N PRO A 68 -11.10 -2.57 13.12
CA PRO A 68 -11.88 -3.77 12.93
C PRO A 68 -12.53 -3.77 11.54
N VAL A 69 -12.49 -4.89 10.86
CA VAL A 69 -13.28 -5.12 9.64
C VAL A 69 -14.72 -5.40 10.03
N THR A 70 -15.64 -4.61 9.48
CA THR A 70 -17.07 -4.79 9.66
C THR A 70 -17.67 -5.55 8.49
N SER A 71 -18.63 -6.40 8.80
CA SER A 71 -19.54 -7.16 7.93
C SER A 71 -19.25 -7.16 6.42
N VAL A 72 -18.42 -8.09 5.96
CA VAL A 72 -18.20 -8.35 4.52
C VAL A 72 -18.26 -9.84 4.27
N ARG A 73 -18.94 -10.24 3.18
CA ARG A 73 -18.98 -11.65 2.76
C ARG A 73 -17.58 -12.10 2.30
N ALA A 74 -17.09 -13.20 2.86
CA ALA A 74 -15.84 -13.83 2.41
C ALA A 74 -15.90 -14.31 0.95
N PRO A 75 -14.77 -14.31 0.21
CA PRO A 75 -13.51 -13.71 0.59
C PRO A 75 -13.51 -12.19 0.41
N ALA A 76 -12.89 -11.46 1.35
CA ALA A 76 -12.69 -10.04 1.24
C ALA A 76 -11.36 -9.65 1.91
N TYR A 77 -10.61 -8.76 1.28
CA TYR A 77 -9.26 -8.42 1.71
C TYR A 77 -9.07 -6.91 1.71
N SER A 78 -8.27 -6.41 2.64
CA SER A 78 -7.68 -5.08 2.60
C SER A 78 -6.27 -5.14 3.17
N ALA A 79 -5.38 -4.30 2.67
CA ALA A 79 -4.05 -4.10 3.20
C ALA A 79 -3.78 -2.60 3.33
N THR A 80 -3.12 -2.19 4.40
CA THR A 80 -2.67 -0.80 4.64
C THR A 80 -1.16 -0.82 4.73
N TRP A 81 -0.47 -0.05 3.87
CA TRP A 81 0.97 -0.18 3.74
C TRP A 81 1.66 1.09 3.22
N VAL A 82 2.97 1.13 3.37
CA VAL A 82 3.88 2.07 2.70
C VAL A 82 4.85 1.29 1.84
N GLY A 83 5.35 1.92 0.76
CA GLY A 83 6.29 1.28 -0.16
C GLY A 83 7.18 2.28 -0.88
N ILE A 84 8.18 1.75 -1.57
CA ILE A 84 9.07 2.48 -2.48
C ILE A 84 9.10 1.75 -3.80
N GLY A 85 8.85 2.50 -4.89
CA GLY A 85 8.71 1.96 -6.24
C GLY A 85 7.30 1.43 -6.51
N GLY A 86 7.03 1.00 -7.73
CA GLY A 86 5.75 0.36 -8.06
C GLY A 86 4.73 1.26 -8.73
N PHE A 87 4.97 2.54 -8.84
CA PHE A 87 4.08 3.42 -9.61
C PHE A 87 4.85 4.07 -10.79
N PRO A 88 4.25 4.16 -11.98
CA PRO A 88 2.93 3.62 -12.37
C PRO A 88 2.90 2.11 -12.64
N VAL A 89 4.04 1.43 -12.60
CA VAL A 89 4.17 0.01 -12.94
C VAL A 89 4.77 -0.76 -11.75
N PRO A 90 4.00 -1.61 -11.05
CA PRO A 90 4.48 -2.33 -9.87
C PRO A 90 5.35 -3.55 -10.24
N ALA A 91 6.41 -3.34 -11.03
CA ALA A 91 7.29 -4.42 -11.47
C ALA A 91 8.42 -4.74 -10.47
N ASN A 92 8.82 -3.76 -9.67
CA ASN A 92 9.91 -3.89 -8.71
C ASN A 92 9.64 -2.90 -7.56
N MET A 93 9.20 -3.40 -6.42
CA MET A 93 8.74 -2.60 -5.29
C MET A 93 9.08 -3.29 -3.97
N ILE A 94 9.45 -2.50 -2.96
CA ILE A 94 9.54 -2.92 -1.58
C ILE A 94 8.42 -2.27 -0.77
N GLN A 95 7.64 -3.07 -0.05
CA GLN A 95 6.49 -2.60 0.70
C GLN A 95 6.30 -3.36 2.02
N ALA A 96 5.67 -2.71 3.00
CA ALA A 96 5.36 -3.32 4.29
C ALA A 96 4.14 -2.67 4.94
N GLY A 97 3.38 -3.46 5.70
CA GLY A 97 2.15 -2.97 6.31
C GLY A 97 1.39 -3.99 7.11
N THR A 98 0.07 -3.80 7.16
CA THR A 98 -0.89 -4.68 7.82
C THR A 98 -1.94 -5.18 6.84
N GLY A 99 -2.37 -6.44 7.02
CA GLY A 99 -3.46 -7.07 6.27
C GLY A 99 -4.66 -7.37 7.15
N GLN A 100 -5.87 -7.20 6.58
CA GLN A 100 -7.14 -7.60 7.18
C GLN A 100 -7.86 -8.52 6.18
N PHE A 101 -7.80 -9.83 6.42
CA PHE A 101 -8.32 -10.83 5.50
C PHE A 101 -9.53 -11.54 6.11
N VAL A 102 -10.68 -11.39 5.45
CA VAL A 102 -11.90 -12.13 5.73
C VAL A 102 -11.90 -13.38 4.87
N THR A 103 -11.69 -14.52 5.48
CA THR A 103 -11.66 -15.82 4.81
C THR A 103 -12.82 -16.70 5.26
N THR A 104 -13.01 -17.85 4.62
CA THR A 104 -13.96 -18.87 5.09
C THR A 104 -13.58 -19.48 6.44
N MET A 105 -12.31 -19.36 6.85
CA MET A 105 -11.78 -19.82 8.13
C MET A 105 -11.81 -18.76 9.23
N GLY A 106 -12.30 -17.54 8.90
CA GLY A 106 -12.38 -16.43 9.83
C GLY A 106 -11.62 -15.21 9.40
N LEU A 107 -11.54 -14.27 10.31
CA LEU A 107 -10.91 -12.96 10.12
C LEU A 107 -9.47 -12.99 10.65
N GLN A 108 -8.54 -12.52 9.85
CA GLN A 108 -7.11 -12.49 10.15
C GLN A 108 -6.60 -11.07 10.10
N TYR A 109 -5.74 -10.70 11.06
CA TYR A 109 -5.03 -9.43 11.13
C TYR A 109 -3.55 -9.71 11.31
N PHE A 110 -2.71 -9.19 10.43
CA PHE A 110 -1.27 -9.47 10.48
C PHE A 110 -0.44 -8.32 9.91
N ALA A 111 0.80 -8.23 10.37
CA ALA A 111 1.85 -7.40 9.79
C ALA A 111 2.66 -8.24 8.79
N TRP A 112 3.06 -7.62 7.70
CA TRP A 112 3.74 -8.27 6.58
C TRP A 112 4.72 -7.33 5.87
N PHE A 113 5.62 -7.90 5.07
CA PHE A 113 6.39 -7.18 4.06
C PHE A 113 6.44 -7.98 2.75
N GLU A 114 6.74 -7.30 1.65
CA GLU A 114 6.87 -7.92 0.34
C GLU A 114 7.90 -7.19 -0.51
N ILE A 115 8.60 -7.95 -1.34
CA ILE A 115 9.49 -7.44 -2.37
C ILE A 115 9.03 -8.05 -3.68
N ILE A 116 8.34 -7.28 -4.50
CA ILE A 116 7.80 -7.76 -5.77
C ILE A 116 8.95 -8.13 -6.71
N PRO A 117 8.88 -9.32 -7.40
CA PRO A 117 7.72 -10.20 -7.55
C PRO A 117 7.61 -11.37 -6.55
N ALA A 118 8.39 -11.40 -5.47
CA ALA A 118 8.27 -12.45 -4.46
C ALA A 118 6.95 -12.32 -3.68
N PRO A 119 6.41 -13.42 -3.11
CA PRO A 119 5.22 -13.36 -2.26
C PRO A 119 5.51 -12.61 -0.96
N TYR A 120 4.43 -12.08 -0.33
CA TYR A 120 4.55 -11.44 0.96
C TYR A 120 5.03 -12.41 2.06
N PHE A 121 5.71 -11.87 3.05
CA PHE A 121 6.19 -12.57 4.23
C PHE A 121 5.44 -12.08 5.48
N PHE A 122 4.86 -13.01 6.21
CA PHE A 122 4.27 -12.74 7.52
C PHE A 122 5.35 -12.32 8.53
N MET A 123 5.08 -11.27 9.31
CA MET A 123 5.98 -10.81 10.37
C MET A 123 5.42 -11.04 11.78
N SER A 124 4.17 -10.67 12.01
CA SER A 124 3.53 -10.78 13.33
C SER A 124 2.01 -10.66 13.22
N ASN A 125 1.29 -11.15 14.21
CA ASN A 125 -0.12 -10.81 14.39
C ASN A 125 -0.25 -9.36 14.87
N VAL A 126 -1.32 -8.71 14.43
CA VAL A 126 -1.80 -7.42 14.96
C VAL A 126 -3.27 -7.57 15.37
N SER A 127 -3.78 -6.62 16.14
CA SER A 127 -5.17 -6.60 16.58
C SER A 127 -5.83 -5.26 16.27
N PRO A 128 -7.14 -5.20 16.08
CA PRO A 128 -7.85 -3.94 16.05
C PRO A 128 -7.55 -3.10 17.30
N GLY A 129 -7.24 -1.82 17.08
CA GLY A 129 -6.78 -0.88 18.10
C GLY A 129 -5.26 -0.72 18.19
N ASP A 130 -4.48 -1.66 17.67
CA ASP A 130 -3.03 -1.49 17.61
C ASP A 130 -2.66 -0.30 16.73
N THR A 131 -1.75 0.56 17.22
CA THR A 131 -1.10 1.56 16.37
C THR A 131 0.13 0.94 15.75
N VAL A 132 0.24 1.01 14.44
CA VAL A 132 1.36 0.47 13.68
C VAL A 132 2.13 1.61 13.05
N ARG A 133 3.46 1.62 13.22
CA ARG A 133 4.38 2.45 12.46
C ARG A 133 5.24 1.55 11.58
N VAL A 134 5.32 1.88 10.31
CA VAL A 134 6.21 1.23 9.35
C VAL A 134 7.26 2.22 8.88
N THR A 135 8.50 1.75 8.80
CA THR A 135 9.60 2.45 8.14
C THR A 135 10.33 1.47 7.25
N ILE A 136 10.54 1.83 5.99
CA ILE A 136 11.39 1.13 5.05
C ILE A 136 12.53 2.07 4.72
N SER A 137 13.78 1.68 4.94
CA SER A 137 14.95 2.52 4.70
C SER A 137 16.11 1.75 4.09
N LYS A 138 16.81 2.39 3.18
CA LYS A 138 18.06 1.87 2.62
C LYS A 138 19.14 1.88 3.69
N VAL A 139 19.86 0.77 3.84
CA VAL A 139 21.01 0.72 4.76
C VAL A 139 22.19 1.40 4.10
N TYR A 140 22.75 2.41 4.76
CA TYR A 140 23.91 3.15 4.27
C TYR A 140 25.06 2.20 3.92
N ASP A 141 25.82 2.55 2.91
CA ASP A 141 27.01 1.83 2.40
C ASP A 141 26.75 0.46 1.73
N LYS A 142 25.48 0.05 1.59
CA LYS A 142 25.13 -1.20 0.90
C LYS A 142 24.08 -0.92 -0.17
N LEU A 143 24.49 -1.00 -1.43
CA LEU A 143 23.67 -0.58 -2.59
C LEU A 143 22.29 -1.23 -2.67
N THR A 144 22.14 -2.44 -2.14
CA THR A 144 20.92 -3.26 -2.28
C THR A 144 20.31 -3.71 -0.95
N LEU A 145 20.89 -3.32 0.19
CA LEU A 145 20.39 -3.73 1.50
C LEU A 145 19.40 -2.68 2.02
N TRP A 146 18.21 -3.15 2.39
CA TRP A 146 17.13 -2.34 2.95
C TRP A 146 16.68 -2.90 4.29
N ARG A 147 16.28 -2.02 5.18
CA ARG A 147 15.71 -2.38 6.48
C ARG A 147 14.23 -2.04 6.51
N ILE A 148 13.43 -3.02 6.87
CA ILE A 148 12.02 -2.88 7.17
C ILE A 148 11.87 -2.91 8.69
N THR A 149 11.29 -1.86 9.25
CA THR A 149 10.98 -1.75 10.68
C THR A 149 9.48 -1.61 10.85
N ILE A 150 8.85 -2.52 11.61
CA ILE A 150 7.44 -2.44 11.98
C ILE A 150 7.36 -2.37 13.50
N THR A 151 6.83 -1.27 14.01
CA THR A 151 6.55 -1.09 15.46
C THR A 151 5.03 -1.19 15.65
N ILE A 152 4.61 -2.11 16.54
CA ILE A 152 3.22 -2.35 16.89
C ILE A 152 3.04 -1.94 18.34
N THR A 153 2.17 -0.96 18.59
CA THR A 153 1.84 -0.45 19.91
C THR A 153 0.39 -0.75 20.23
N PRO A 154 0.11 -1.73 21.12
CA PRO A 154 -1.25 -2.01 21.60
C PRO A 154 -1.84 -0.80 22.34
N PRO A 155 -3.17 -0.64 22.43
CA PRO A 155 -3.82 0.43 23.21
C PRO A 155 -3.40 0.43 24.68
N THR A 156 -3.17 -0.77 25.21
CA THR A 156 -2.66 -0.99 26.58
C THR A 156 -1.49 -1.94 26.47
N GLY A 157 -0.28 -1.47 26.67
CA GLY A 157 0.88 -2.34 26.65
C GLY A 157 2.12 -1.71 26.04
N VAL A 158 3.16 -2.51 25.93
CA VAL A 158 4.48 -2.10 25.48
C VAL A 158 4.59 -2.29 23.97
N ALA A 159 5.15 -1.31 23.29
CA ALA A 159 5.45 -1.40 21.86
C ALA A 159 6.40 -2.58 21.57
N ARG A 160 6.13 -3.29 20.49
CA ARG A 160 6.97 -4.35 19.98
C ARG A 160 7.52 -3.93 18.62
N THR A 161 8.82 -4.00 18.43
CA THR A 161 9.49 -3.61 17.19
C THR A 161 10.10 -4.82 16.51
N PHE A 162 9.80 -4.99 15.23
CA PHE A 162 10.33 -6.02 14.35
C PHE A 162 11.19 -5.37 13.28
N ASN A 163 12.41 -5.87 13.13
CA ASN A 163 13.35 -5.44 12.09
C ASN A 163 13.64 -6.59 11.15
N LYS A 164 13.64 -6.32 9.85
CA LYS A 164 14.04 -7.27 8.82
C LYS A 164 14.92 -6.59 7.79
N ASP A 165 16.14 -7.09 7.66
CA ASP A 165 17.04 -6.69 6.59
C ASP A 165 16.78 -7.58 5.37
N VAL A 166 16.64 -6.95 4.20
CA VAL A 166 16.30 -7.61 2.94
C VAL A 166 17.14 -7.05 1.80
N TYR A 167 17.34 -7.86 0.78
CA TYR A 167 17.97 -7.41 -0.46
C TYR A 167 16.89 -6.98 -1.46
N PHE A 168 16.96 -5.73 -1.88
CA PHE A 168 16.10 -5.17 -2.92
C PHE A 168 16.97 -4.52 -3.99
N ALA A 169 17.03 -5.16 -5.16
CA ALA A 169 17.80 -4.67 -6.30
C ALA A 169 17.04 -3.50 -6.94
N SER A 170 17.28 -2.30 -6.42
CA SER A 170 16.65 -1.07 -6.89
C SER A 170 17.58 -0.28 -7.79
N THR A 171 17.02 0.34 -8.83
CA THR A 171 17.65 1.40 -9.60
C THR A 171 17.05 2.75 -9.20
N GLU A 172 17.67 3.87 -9.57
CA GLU A 172 17.08 5.20 -9.34
C GLU A 172 15.68 5.31 -9.97
N ALA A 173 15.50 4.76 -11.18
CA ALA A 173 14.21 4.75 -11.86
C ALA A 173 13.13 3.95 -11.12
N THR A 174 13.50 2.89 -10.39
CA THR A 174 12.55 2.07 -9.63
C THR A 174 12.27 2.57 -8.22
N THR A 175 13.00 3.58 -7.74
CA THR A 175 12.82 4.17 -6.41
C THR A 175 12.37 5.63 -6.45
N CYS A 176 11.88 6.10 -7.60
CA CYS A 176 11.44 7.49 -7.78
C CYS A 176 10.04 7.79 -7.22
N THR A 177 9.37 6.80 -6.64
CA THR A 177 8.06 6.95 -5.99
C THR A 177 8.07 6.40 -4.58
N ALA A 178 7.24 7.00 -3.70
CA ALA A 178 6.95 6.51 -2.36
C ALA A 178 5.44 6.48 -2.16
N GLU A 179 4.92 5.33 -1.72
CA GLU A 179 3.51 5.01 -1.69
C GLU A 179 2.97 4.94 -0.25
N PHE A 180 1.74 5.45 -0.07
CA PHE A 180 0.96 5.41 1.17
C PHE A 180 -0.45 4.93 0.79
N VAL A 181 -0.74 3.64 0.96
CA VAL A 181 -1.85 3.00 0.26
C VAL A 181 -2.68 2.11 1.17
N VAL A 182 -4.00 2.17 0.97
CA VAL A 182 -4.91 1.07 1.28
C VAL A 182 -5.19 0.32 -0.01
N GLU A 183 -4.99 -0.99 0.01
CA GLU A 183 -5.09 -1.86 -1.15
C GLU A 183 -6.20 -2.90 -0.99
N ARG A 184 -6.80 -3.27 -2.14
CA ARG A 184 -7.57 -4.50 -2.32
C ARG A 184 -6.66 -5.56 -2.94
N PRO A 185 -5.97 -6.40 -2.14
CA PRO A 185 -5.05 -7.39 -2.68
C PRO A 185 -5.75 -8.38 -3.59
N TYR A 186 -5.15 -8.68 -4.73
CA TYR A 186 -5.57 -9.77 -5.62
C TYR A 186 -4.36 -10.36 -6.34
N ASN A 187 -4.54 -11.56 -6.86
CA ASN A 187 -3.50 -12.26 -7.62
C ASN A 187 -4.00 -12.58 -9.04
N LEU A 188 -3.12 -13.14 -9.86
CA LEU A 188 -3.41 -13.54 -11.24
C LEU A 188 -4.65 -14.39 -11.41
N PHE A 189 -4.90 -15.31 -10.50
CA PHE A 189 -6.04 -16.21 -10.58
C PHE A 189 -7.37 -15.49 -10.32
N ASN A 190 -7.33 -14.30 -9.73
CA ASN A 190 -8.49 -13.51 -9.34
C ASN A 190 -8.67 -12.23 -10.17
N ILE A 191 -7.85 -12.01 -11.22
CA ILE A 191 -7.86 -10.74 -11.96
C ILE A 191 -9.19 -10.46 -12.66
N LEU A 192 -9.84 -11.49 -13.15
CA LEU A 192 -11.15 -11.37 -13.82
C LEU A 192 -12.29 -11.15 -12.83
N VAL A 193 -12.17 -11.65 -11.61
CA VAL A 193 -13.13 -11.46 -10.52
C VAL A 193 -12.34 -11.13 -9.25
N PRO A 194 -11.90 -9.87 -9.09
CA PRO A 194 -11.16 -9.48 -7.90
C PRO A 194 -11.96 -9.77 -6.62
N PRO A 195 -11.30 -10.17 -5.53
CA PRO A 195 -11.97 -10.37 -4.24
C PRO A 195 -12.66 -9.08 -3.80
N ARG A 196 -13.60 -9.18 -2.86
CA ARG A 196 -14.21 -8.00 -2.28
C ARG A 196 -13.19 -7.20 -1.50
N LEU A 197 -13.31 -5.87 -1.55
CA LEU A 197 -12.61 -5.01 -0.60
C LEU A 197 -13.22 -5.24 0.78
N ALA A 198 -12.42 -5.59 1.78
CA ALA A 198 -12.86 -5.69 3.17
C ALA A 198 -13.26 -4.31 3.70
N ASN A 199 -14.34 -4.23 4.48
CA ASN A 199 -14.79 -2.95 5.04
C ASN A 199 -13.91 -2.57 6.24
N PHE A 200 -12.85 -1.85 5.96
CA PHE A 200 -11.89 -1.34 6.95
C PHE A 200 -12.32 0.00 7.59
N GLY A 201 -13.51 0.51 7.26
CA GLY A 201 -14.01 1.80 7.77
C GLY A 201 -13.26 2.99 7.19
N THR A 202 -12.66 3.80 8.03
CA THR A 202 -11.83 4.96 7.64
C THR A 202 -10.47 4.87 8.29
N THR A 203 -9.47 4.45 7.54
CA THR A 203 -8.06 4.42 7.98
C THR A 203 -7.46 5.81 7.90
N THR A 204 -6.78 6.25 8.96
CA THR A 204 -6.05 7.51 8.98
C THR A 204 -4.55 7.22 8.93
N PHE A 205 -3.89 7.67 7.88
CA PHE A 205 -2.44 7.73 7.80
C PHE A 205 -1.96 8.99 8.49
N THR A 206 -0.94 8.86 9.33
CA THR A 206 -0.31 9.97 10.07
C THR A 206 1.20 9.90 9.94
N GLN A 207 1.87 11.05 10.12
CA GLN A 207 3.33 11.12 10.03
C GLN A 207 3.89 10.52 8.73
N CYS A 208 3.18 10.76 7.62
CA CYS A 208 3.60 10.30 6.30
C CYS A 208 4.83 11.09 5.86
N ALA A 209 5.93 10.40 5.61
CA ALA A 209 7.17 11.02 5.16
C ALA A 209 7.96 10.10 4.23
N ALA A 210 8.73 10.71 3.31
CA ALA A 210 9.72 10.04 2.50
C ALA A 210 11.00 10.88 2.47
N ASN A 211 12.18 10.23 2.60
CA ASN A 211 13.48 10.89 2.76
C ASN A 211 13.46 11.96 3.87
N HIS A 212 12.80 11.70 5.00
CA HIS A 212 12.58 12.63 6.12
C HIS A 212 11.78 13.89 5.77
N VAL A 213 11.21 13.99 4.56
CA VAL A 213 10.33 15.09 4.14
C VAL A 213 8.88 14.66 4.28
N GLY A 214 8.09 15.47 4.98
CA GLY A 214 6.66 15.22 5.16
C GLY A 214 5.91 15.23 3.83
N LEU A 215 4.90 14.38 3.70
CA LEU A 215 4.11 14.18 2.47
C LEU A 215 3.51 15.48 1.93
N SER A 216 3.11 16.41 2.81
CA SER A 216 2.56 17.72 2.45
C SER A 216 3.54 18.63 1.69
N LYS A 217 4.84 18.33 1.76
CA LYS A 217 5.91 19.08 1.09
C LYS A 217 6.43 18.38 -0.17
N LEU A 218 5.93 17.20 -0.47
CA LEU A 218 6.27 16.44 -1.67
C LEU A 218 5.20 16.64 -2.74
N THR A 219 5.61 16.57 -4.00
CA THR A 219 4.66 16.41 -5.09
C THR A 219 3.98 15.07 -4.95
N SER A 220 2.65 15.04 -4.93
CA SER A 220 1.92 13.79 -4.75
C SER A 220 0.70 13.69 -5.65
N THR A 221 0.36 12.47 -6.01
CA THR A 221 -0.82 12.10 -6.79
C THR A 221 -1.76 11.29 -5.91
N SER A 222 -3.04 11.68 -5.89
CA SER A 222 -4.07 10.93 -5.16
C SER A 222 -4.61 9.78 -6.00
N LEU A 223 -4.78 8.62 -5.40
CA LEU A 223 -5.34 7.42 -6.01
C LEU A 223 -6.74 7.16 -5.44
N THR A 224 -7.74 7.04 -6.31
CA THR A 224 -9.10 6.62 -5.94
C THR A 224 -9.34 5.20 -6.43
N MET A 225 -9.74 4.29 -5.54
CA MET A 225 -10.02 2.92 -5.90
C MET A 225 -11.42 2.78 -6.50
N THR A 226 -11.50 2.12 -7.66
CA THR A 226 -12.77 1.86 -8.37
C THR A 226 -12.90 0.40 -8.77
N SER A 227 -14.12 -0.04 -9.06
CA SER A 227 -14.35 -1.42 -9.52
C SER A 227 -13.77 -1.70 -10.90
N PHE A 228 -13.62 -0.66 -11.74
CA PHE A 228 -12.93 -0.69 -13.03
C PHE A 228 -11.97 0.50 -13.10
N GLY A 229 -10.68 0.27 -13.13
CA GLY A 229 -9.61 1.28 -13.03
C GLY A 229 -9.41 2.18 -14.24
N LEU A 230 -10.49 2.58 -14.94
CA LEU A 230 -10.42 3.46 -16.11
C LEU A 230 -10.78 4.90 -15.76
N SER A 231 -10.21 5.87 -16.49
CA SER A 231 -10.52 7.28 -16.38
C SER A 231 -11.28 7.75 -17.64
N PRO A 232 -12.48 8.37 -17.53
CA PRO A 232 -13.28 8.57 -16.32
C PRO A 232 -13.70 7.23 -15.72
N PRO A 233 -14.02 7.16 -14.41
CA PRO A 233 -14.30 5.89 -13.77
C PRO A 233 -15.54 5.24 -14.39
N ILE A 234 -15.30 4.15 -15.12
CA ILE A 234 -16.37 3.25 -15.54
C ILE A 234 -16.53 2.28 -14.37
N GLY A 235 -17.39 2.61 -13.43
CA GLY A 235 -17.64 1.74 -12.30
C GLY A 235 -17.81 2.46 -10.97
N ARG A 236 -18.05 1.69 -9.94
CA ARG A 236 -18.32 2.18 -8.60
C ARG A 236 -17.02 2.53 -7.88
N THR A 237 -16.98 3.66 -7.18
CA THR A 237 -15.90 3.97 -6.23
C THR A 237 -15.96 2.99 -5.06
N LEU A 238 -14.83 2.36 -4.74
CA LEU A 238 -14.68 1.40 -3.65
C LEU A 238 -14.07 2.04 -2.41
N ALA A 239 -13.09 2.92 -2.60
CA ALA A 239 -12.48 3.72 -1.55
C ALA A 239 -11.96 5.04 -2.12
N ALA A 240 -11.93 6.08 -1.29
CA ALA A 240 -11.45 7.40 -1.68
C ALA A 240 -10.54 8.01 -0.59
N PRO A 241 -9.44 8.68 -0.97
CA PRO A 241 -8.62 9.42 -0.03
C PRO A 241 -9.25 10.81 0.24
N SER A 242 -9.05 11.34 1.45
CA SER A 242 -9.27 12.74 1.73
C SER A 242 -8.15 13.60 1.14
N THR A 243 -8.32 14.93 1.12
CA THR A 243 -7.20 15.86 0.96
C THR A 243 -6.19 15.69 2.10
N LEU A 244 -4.94 16.10 1.85
CA LEU A 244 -3.91 16.14 2.89
C LEU A 244 -4.26 17.16 3.98
N SER A 245 -3.96 16.82 5.22
CA SER A 245 -4.02 17.70 6.39
C SER A 245 -2.66 17.62 7.10
N GLY A 246 -1.75 18.52 6.75
CA GLY A 246 -0.32 18.32 7.04
C GLY A 246 0.16 17.01 6.40
N ASP A 247 0.93 16.25 7.15
CA ASP A 247 1.46 14.95 6.71
C ASP A 247 0.53 13.78 7.06
N SER A 248 -0.77 14.03 6.97
CA SER A 248 -1.83 13.06 7.31
C SER A 248 -2.96 13.11 6.30
N PHE A 249 -3.64 11.98 6.11
CA PHE A 249 -4.85 11.87 5.31
C PHE A 249 -5.66 10.64 5.74
N LYS A 250 -6.89 10.58 5.26
CA LYS A 250 -7.80 9.47 5.51
C LYS A 250 -8.07 8.72 4.22
N VAL A 251 -8.25 7.41 4.32
CA VAL A 251 -8.83 6.59 3.26
C VAL A 251 -10.13 6.00 3.79
N THR A 252 -11.23 6.30 3.11
CA THR A 252 -12.57 5.85 3.50
C THR A 252 -13.04 4.73 2.59
N TYR A 253 -13.45 3.62 3.17
CA TYR A 253 -14.17 2.56 2.48
C TYR A 253 -15.55 3.07 2.04
N ILE A 254 -15.95 2.74 0.81
CA ILE A 254 -17.25 3.14 0.24
C ILE A 254 -18.06 1.91 -0.17
N ALA A 255 -17.41 0.95 -0.80
CA ALA A 255 -18.06 -0.25 -1.28
C ALA A 255 -17.09 -1.44 -1.41
N SER A 256 -17.63 -2.67 -1.40
CA SER A 256 -16.82 -3.90 -1.51
C SER A 256 -16.58 -4.33 -2.97
N ARG A 257 -17.45 -3.91 -3.91
CA ARG A 257 -17.44 -4.17 -5.37
C ARG A 257 -18.15 -3.05 -6.10
#